data_725acb18a6a0295a0c658551abd7e64d
#
_entry.id   725acb18a6a0295a0c658551abd7e64d
#
_cell.length_a   1.000
_cell.length_b   1.000
_cell.length_c   1.000
_cell.angle_alpha   90.00
_cell.angle_beta   90.00
_cell.angle_gamma   90.00
#
_symmetry.space_group_name_H-M   'P 1'
#
loop_
_entity.id
_entity.type
_entity.pdbx_description
1 polymer ?
#
loop_
_entity_poly.entity_id
_entity_poly.type
_entity_poly.pdbx_seq_one_letter_code
_entity_poly.pdbx_strand_id
1 'polypeptide(L)'
;MRSLTVTERFNPKTGKPVFAGRFPGDSGIGFQIPTLEEELKLIQGLNKSTGGNVGVYVEVKEPAFYAREGKDITGAVIAMLDKYGYNSPEARSILQIFDYDAVRDARMKGWKGDLAMLVLRGGQHLTDDKAVHEWLLTPEGIAEVSRYATIYAPWFSHLAVPSQDGKSYKVSNLADLARQHGMKVHSWTHRRDAPFKGFKDSRQSLDTAFKEIKLVGLFSDFPGDVVQYLKEEGLR
;
A
#
# COMPACT_ATOMS: atom_id res chain seq x y z
N MET A 1 -17.61 3.57 -15.85
CA MET A 1 -16.56 4.28 -15.09
C MET A 1 -15.84 5.35 -15.92
N ARG A 2 -15.54 5.12 -17.23
CA ARG A 2 -14.90 6.14 -18.09
C ARG A 2 -15.71 7.44 -18.30
N SER A 3 -17.01 7.43 -18.04
CA SER A 3 -17.85 8.63 -18.09
C SER A 3 -17.78 9.49 -16.81
N LEU A 4 -17.07 9.00 -15.78
CA LEU A 4 -16.90 9.72 -14.52
C LEU A 4 -15.70 10.65 -14.61
N THR A 5 -15.86 11.88 -14.19
CA THR A 5 -14.79 12.85 -14.07
C THR A 5 -14.19 12.77 -12.66
N VAL A 6 -12.87 12.70 -12.58
CA VAL A 6 -12.14 12.80 -11.31
C VAL A 6 -12.12 14.26 -10.89
N THR A 7 -12.43 14.52 -9.63
CA THR A 7 -12.35 15.83 -9.00
C THR A 7 -11.49 15.75 -7.73
N GLU A 8 -11.16 16.88 -7.16
CA GLU A 8 -10.50 16.90 -5.86
C GLU A 8 -11.38 16.26 -4.77
N ARG A 9 -10.72 15.67 -3.76
CA ARG A 9 -11.42 15.18 -2.59
C ARG A 9 -11.97 16.34 -1.78
N PHE A 10 -13.28 16.37 -1.57
CA PHE A 10 -13.96 17.39 -0.80
C PHE A 10 -14.74 16.79 0.38
N ASN A 11 -14.97 17.59 1.39
CA ASN A 11 -15.84 17.23 2.50
C ASN A 11 -17.30 17.38 2.03
N PRO A 12 -18.10 16.31 1.98
CA PRO A 12 -19.46 16.36 1.44
C PRO A 12 -20.43 17.24 2.27
N LYS A 13 -20.11 17.50 3.55
CA LYS A 13 -20.92 18.37 4.41
C LYS A 13 -20.65 19.85 4.22
N THR A 14 -19.42 20.21 3.88
CA THR A 14 -18.98 21.62 3.78
C THR A 14 -18.71 22.08 2.36
N GLY A 15 -18.59 21.16 1.41
CA GLY A 15 -18.17 21.42 0.02
C GLY A 15 -16.71 21.89 -0.10
N LYS A 16 -15.95 21.96 0.99
CA LYS A 16 -14.56 22.44 0.96
C LYS A 16 -13.59 21.33 0.59
N PRO A 17 -12.52 21.65 -0.16
CA PRO A 17 -11.43 20.72 -0.45
C PRO A 17 -10.84 20.14 0.84
N VAL A 18 -10.55 18.83 0.85
CA VAL A 18 -9.84 18.21 1.97
C VAL A 18 -8.36 18.57 1.93
N PHE A 19 -7.81 18.71 0.72
CA PHE A 19 -6.41 19.05 0.47
C PHE A 19 -6.33 20.24 -0.49
N ALA A 20 -6.58 21.43 0.03
CA ALA A 20 -6.63 22.64 -0.77
C ALA A 20 -5.32 22.86 -1.57
N GLY A 21 -5.46 23.28 -2.82
CA GLY A 21 -4.35 23.61 -3.71
C GLY A 21 -3.58 22.42 -4.29
N ARG A 22 -4.07 21.17 -4.11
CA ARG A 22 -3.41 19.97 -4.66
C ARG A 22 -4.00 19.50 -6.00
N PHE A 23 -5.25 19.80 -6.25
CA PHE A 23 -5.92 19.42 -7.49
C PHE A 23 -6.00 20.64 -8.44
N PRO A 24 -5.61 20.51 -9.71
CA PRO A 24 -5.63 21.63 -10.65
C PRO A 24 -7.03 21.87 -11.22
N GLY A 25 -7.98 22.21 -10.35
CA GLY A 25 -9.41 22.37 -10.69
C GLY A 25 -9.68 23.39 -11.80
N ASP A 26 -8.88 24.44 -11.86
CA ASP A 26 -9.07 25.53 -12.82
C ASP A 26 -8.34 25.30 -14.15
N SER A 27 -7.75 24.12 -14.36
CA SER A 27 -6.97 23.83 -15.57
C SER A 27 -7.80 23.66 -16.84
N GLY A 28 -9.12 23.54 -16.73
CA GLY A 28 -10.02 23.19 -17.85
C GLY A 28 -9.83 21.74 -18.37
N ILE A 29 -8.95 20.97 -17.75
CA ILE A 29 -8.66 19.58 -18.11
C ILE A 29 -9.62 18.65 -17.37
N GLY A 30 -10.40 17.85 -18.09
CA GLY A 30 -11.20 16.78 -17.50
C GLY A 30 -10.34 15.54 -17.21
N PHE A 31 -10.13 15.22 -15.92
CA PHE A 31 -9.45 13.98 -15.54
C PHE A 31 -10.46 12.83 -15.47
N GLN A 32 -10.10 11.69 -16.05
CA GLN A 32 -10.91 10.48 -16.03
C GLN A 32 -10.23 9.41 -15.18
N ILE A 33 -11.02 8.42 -14.71
CA ILE A 33 -10.46 7.25 -14.02
C ILE A 33 -9.75 6.38 -15.06
N PRO A 34 -8.43 6.16 -14.95
CA PRO A 34 -7.71 5.30 -15.88
C PRO A 34 -8.06 3.83 -15.63
N THR A 35 -7.84 3.00 -16.63
CA THR A 35 -7.83 1.55 -16.47
C THR A 35 -6.44 1.09 -16.01
N LEU A 36 -6.36 -0.08 -15.37
CA LEU A 36 -5.06 -0.68 -15.02
C LEU A 36 -4.16 -0.82 -16.26
N GLU A 37 -4.73 -1.18 -17.40
CA GLU A 37 -3.98 -1.30 -18.66
C GLU A 37 -3.34 0.02 -19.09
N GLU A 38 -4.06 1.13 -18.98
CA GLU A 38 -3.54 2.47 -19.29
C GLU A 38 -2.40 2.87 -18.36
N GLU A 39 -2.54 2.59 -17.06
CA GLU A 39 -1.48 2.84 -16.08
C GLU A 39 -0.22 2.02 -16.36
N LEU A 40 -0.36 0.72 -16.67
CA LEU A 40 0.78 -0.12 -17.01
C LEU A 40 1.51 0.36 -18.26
N LYS A 41 0.77 0.74 -19.31
CA LYS A 41 1.33 1.32 -20.54
C LYS A 41 2.05 2.64 -20.28
N LEU A 42 1.47 3.50 -19.43
CA LEU A 42 2.08 4.77 -19.04
C LEU A 42 3.42 4.54 -18.34
N ILE A 43 3.46 3.65 -17.33
CA ILE A 43 4.68 3.35 -16.57
C ILE A 43 5.75 2.76 -17.49
N GLN A 44 5.40 1.81 -18.37
CA GLN A 44 6.35 1.25 -19.35
C GLN A 44 6.84 2.30 -20.33
N GLY A 45 5.97 3.18 -20.80
CA GLY A 45 6.33 4.29 -21.69
C GLY A 45 7.29 5.28 -21.00
N LEU A 46 7.02 5.64 -19.76
CA LEU A 46 7.89 6.51 -18.95
C LEU A 46 9.26 5.84 -18.70
N ASN A 47 9.29 4.57 -18.33
CA ASN A 47 10.54 3.83 -18.16
C ASN A 47 11.38 3.86 -19.45
N LYS A 48 10.75 3.61 -20.60
CA LYS A 48 11.43 3.63 -21.90
C LYS A 48 11.96 5.03 -22.24
N SER A 49 11.18 6.09 -22.02
CA SER A 49 11.55 7.46 -22.41
C SER A 49 12.59 8.08 -21.50
N THR A 50 12.63 7.69 -20.23
CA THR A 50 13.55 8.24 -19.23
C THR A 50 14.77 7.36 -18.93
N GLY A 51 14.83 6.16 -19.51
CA GLY A 51 15.83 5.15 -19.15
C GLY A 51 15.64 4.60 -17.72
N GLY A 52 14.46 4.82 -17.16
CA GLY A 52 14.11 4.35 -15.81
C GLY A 52 13.74 2.87 -15.76
N ASN A 53 13.62 2.35 -14.54
CA ASN A 53 13.11 1.00 -14.27
C ASN A 53 12.23 1.02 -13.03
N VAL A 54 11.17 1.82 -13.06
CA VAL A 54 10.18 1.92 -12.00
C VAL A 54 9.24 0.72 -12.07
N GLY A 55 9.03 0.06 -10.93
CA GLY A 55 8.10 -1.06 -10.82
C GLY A 55 6.66 -0.63 -10.57
N VAL A 56 5.79 -1.60 -10.42
CA VAL A 56 4.37 -1.39 -10.09
C VAL A 56 4.02 -2.03 -8.74
N TYR A 57 3.13 -1.39 -8.00
CA TYR A 57 2.63 -1.91 -6.73
C TYR A 57 1.09 -1.82 -6.75
N VAL A 58 0.46 -2.87 -7.27
CA VAL A 58 -0.97 -2.88 -7.60
C VAL A 58 -1.80 -3.39 -6.42
N GLU A 59 -2.86 -2.69 -6.07
CA GLU A 59 -3.79 -3.09 -5.01
C GLU A 59 -5.08 -3.66 -5.59
N VAL A 60 -5.44 -4.87 -5.16
CA VAL A 60 -6.78 -5.43 -5.39
C VAL A 60 -7.68 -4.99 -4.25
N LYS A 61 -8.64 -4.12 -4.57
CA LYS A 61 -9.63 -3.63 -3.60
C LYS A 61 -10.91 -4.44 -3.64
N GLU A 62 -11.45 -4.71 -2.45
CA GLU A 62 -12.76 -5.33 -2.24
C GLU A 62 -12.97 -6.67 -3.00
N PRO A 63 -12.01 -7.62 -3.01
CA PRO A 63 -12.15 -8.86 -3.79
C PRO A 63 -13.38 -9.67 -3.36
N ALA A 64 -13.71 -9.72 -2.08
CA ALA A 64 -14.89 -10.41 -1.57
C ALA A 64 -16.20 -9.79 -2.09
N PHE A 65 -16.27 -8.46 -2.24
CA PHE A 65 -17.43 -7.80 -2.86
C PHE A 65 -17.60 -8.28 -4.32
N TYR A 66 -16.53 -8.23 -5.11
CA TYR A 66 -16.60 -8.66 -6.51
C TYR A 66 -16.91 -10.15 -6.65
N ALA A 67 -16.41 -11.00 -5.76
CA ALA A 67 -16.72 -12.41 -5.75
C ALA A 67 -18.23 -12.67 -5.52
N ARG A 68 -18.86 -11.92 -4.61
CA ARG A 68 -20.32 -11.97 -4.40
C ARG A 68 -21.10 -11.53 -5.64
N GLU A 69 -20.55 -10.62 -6.43
CA GLU A 69 -21.11 -10.19 -7.72
C GLU A 69 -20.75 -11.13 -8.90
N GLY A 70 -20.20 -12.32 -8.61
CA GLY A 70 -19.79 -13.28 -9.62
C GLY A 70 -18.60 -12.87 -10.48
N LYS A 71 -17.74 -11.97 -9.98
CA LYS A 71 -16.60 -11.41 -10.70
C LYS A 71 -15.29 -11.75 -9.99
N ASP A 72 -14.33 -12.27 -10.73
CA ASP A 72 -12.97 -12.55 -10.24
C ASP A 72 -12.03 -11.37 -10.53
N ILE A 73 -12.03 -10.37 -9.65
CA ILE A 73 -11.13 -9.22 -9.81
C ILE A 73 -9.66 -9.61 -9.59
N THR A 74 -9.37 -10.53 -8.66
CA THR A 74 -8.00 -10.99 -8.40
C THR A 74 -7.40 -11.66 -9.63
N GLY A 75 -8.11 -12.60 -10.23
CA GLY A 75 -7.68 -13.25 -11.47
C GLY A 75 -7.56 -12.30 -12.64
N ALA A 76 -8.49 -11.33 -12.77
CA ALA A 76 -8.43 -10.32 -13.83
C ALA A 76 -7.19 -9.43 -13.71
N VAL A 77 -6.82 -9.01 -12.49
CA VAL A 77 -5.61 -8.21 -12.22
C VAL A 77 -4.36 -9.03 -12.51
N ILE A 78 -4.28 -10.29 -12.06
CA ILE A 78 -3.15 -11.19 -12.33
C ILE A 78 -2.96 -11.38 -13.84
N ALA A 79 -4.04 -11.67 -14.57
CA ALA A 79 -3.98 -11.83 -16.03
C ALA A 79 -3.50 -10.56 -16.75
N MET A 80 -3.92 -9.37 -16.26
CA MET A 80 -3.45 -8.10 -16.81
C MET A 80 -1.97 -7.88 -16.53
N LEU A 81 -1.51 -8.15 -15.31
CA LEU A 81 -0.10 -8.05 -14.94
C LEU A 81 0.77 -9.05 -15.72
N ASP A 82 0.29 -10.27 -15.92
CA ASP A 82 0.97 -11.30 -16.73
C ASP A 82 1.12 -10.85 -18.19
N LYS A 83 0.04 -10.34 -18.79
CA LYS A 83 0.02 -9.79 -20.16
C LYS A 83 1.10 -8.72 -20.37
N TYR A 84 1.42 -7.93 -19.35
CA TYR A 84 2.40 -6.84 -19.42
C TYR A 84 3.78 -7.23 -18.85
N GLY A 85 4.03 -8.52 -18.57
CA GLY A 85 5.31 -9.05 -18.13
C GLY A 85 5.64 -8.78 -16.65
N TYR A 86 4.61 -8.52 -15.83
CA TYR A 86 4.80 -8.24 -14.41
C TYR A 86 4.56 -9.46 -13.50
N ASN A 87 4.18 -10.63 -14.04
CA ASN A 87 3.96 -11.83 -13.25
C ASN A 87 5.16 -12.79 -13.29
N SER A 88 6.31 -12.34 -12.83
CA SER A 88 7.49 -13.19 -12.62
C SER A 88 8.21 -12.80 -11.34
N PRO A 89 9.05 -13.68 -10.76
CA PRO A 89 9.85 -13.36 -9.57
C PRO A 89 10.85 -12.20 -9.79
N GLU A 90 11.32 -12.02 -11.03
CA GLU A 90 12.28 -11.00 -11.42
C GLU A 90 11.62 -9.66 -11.76
N ALA A 91 10.32 -9.68 -12.00
CA ALA A 91 9.58 -8.45 -12.32
C ALA A 91 9.55 -7.50 -11.12
N ARG A 92 9.76 -6.22 -11.39
CA ARG A 92 9.59 -5.18 -10.35
C ARG A 92 8.12 -4.90 -10.12
N SER A 93 7.42 -5.85 -9.58
CA SER A 93 5.99 -5.80 -9.34
C SER A 93 5.63 -6.38 -7.98
N ILE A 94 4.71 -5.74 -7.31
CA ILE A 94 4.14 -6.21 -6.05
C ILE A 94 2.62 -6.16 -6.19
N LEU A 95 1.95 -7.22 -5.79
CA LEU A 95 0.51 -7.25 -5.62
C LEU A 95 0.20 -7.09 -4.13
N GLN A 96 -0.75 -6.24 -3.78
CA GLN A 96 -1.15 -6.02 -2.38
C GLN A 96 -2.65 -6.20 -2.20
N ILE A 97 -3.04 -6.80 -1.09
CA ILE A 97 -4.43 -7.12 -0.81
C ILE A 97 -4.67 -7.04 0.70
N PHE A 98 -5.83 -6.50 1.11
CA PHE A 98 -6.28 -6.53 2.51
C PHE A 98 -6.99 -7.83 2.89
N ASP A 99 -7.62 -8.48 1.95
CA ASP A 99 -8.39 -9.70 2.17
C ASP A 99 -7.44 -10.90 2.22
N TYR A 100 -7.42 -11.62 3.35
CA TYR A 100 -6.51 -12.75 3.54
C TYR A 100 -6.84 -13.93 2.62
N ASP A 101 -8.10 -14.21 2.40
CA ASP A 101 -8.50 -15.29 1.49
C ASP A 101 -8.11 -14.97 0.05
N ALA A 102 -8.21 -13.71 -0.36
CA ALA A 102 -7.75 -13.28 -1.68
C ALA A 102 -6.21 -13.29 -1.81
N VAL A 103 -5.44 -13.09 -0.73
CA VAL A 103 -3.98 -13.31 -0.72
C VAL A 103 -3.65 -14.78 -1.01
N ARG A 104 -4.35 -15.72 -0.36
CA ARG A 104 -4.21 -17.16 -0.65
C ARG A 104 -4.60 -17.48 -2.08
N ASP A 105 -5.74 -16.98 -2.51
CA ASP A 105 -6.29 -17.16 -3.85
C ASP A 105 -5.34 -16.64 -4.95
N ALA A 106 -4.70 -15.51 -4.73
CA ALA A 106 -3.71 -14.97 -5.66
C ALA A 106 -2.55 -15.95 -5.93
N ARG A 107 -2.05 -16.63 -4.89
CA ARG A 107 -1.03 -17.70 -5.08
C ARG A 107 -1.57 -18.90 -5.83
N MET A 108 -2.78 -19.36 -5.51
CA MET A 108 -3.43 -20.47 -6.22
C MET A 108 -3.72 -20.13 -7.68
N LYS A 109 -3.99 -18.86 -8.00
CA LYS A 109 -4.16 -18.35 -9.36
C LYS A 109 -2.83 -18.10 -10.11
N GLY A 110 -1.69 -18.44 -9.52
CA GLY A 110 -0.38 -18.40 -10.17
C GLY A 110 0.34 -17.06 -10.13
N TRP A 111 0.03 -16.18 -9.17
CA TRP A 111 0.86 -15.01 -8.92
C TRP A 111 2.26 -15.42 -8.44
N LYS A 112 3.32 -15.00 -9.16
CA LYS A 112 4.71 -15.41 -8.93
C LYS A 112 5.55 -14.31 -8.28
N GLY A 113 5.16 -13.04 -8.41
CA GLY A 113 5.87 -11.89 -7.87
C GLY A 113 5.72 -11.73 -6.35
N ASP A 114 6.28 -10.65 -5.82
CA ASP A 114 6.06 -10.27 -4.43
C ASP A 114 4.56 -10.05 -4.14
N LEU A 115 4.10 -10.53 -2.98
CA LEU A 115 2.71 -10.43 -2.54
C LEU A 115 2.66 -9.85 -1.13
N ALA A 116 1.95 -8.75 -0.96
CA ALA A 116 1.83 -8.05 0.30
C ALA A 116 0.46 -8.27 0.95
N MET A 117 0.49 -8.72 2.21
CA MET A 117 -0.68 -8.72 3.08
C MET A 117 -0.78 -7.36 3.77
N LEU A 118 -1.79 -6.56 3.40
CA LEU A 118 -2.11 -5.30 4.06
C LEU A 118 -2.90 -5.56 5.33
N VAL A 119 -2.50 -4.96 6.47
CA VAL A 119 -3.17 -5.18 7.76
C VAL A 119 -3.60 -3.87 8.38
N LEU A 120 -4.90 -3.77 8.71
CA LEU A 120 -5.50 -2.61 9.39
C LEU A 120 -6.44 -3.07 10.49
N ARG A 121 -6.12 -2.77 11.74
CA ARG A 121 -7.01 -3.02 12.88
C ARG A 121 -8.36 -2.35 12.68
N GLY A 122 -9.43 -3.08 12.96
CA GLY A 122 -10.79 -2.56 12.87
C GLY A 122 -11.35 -2.39 11.47
N GLY A 123 -10.58 -2.69 10.42
CA GLY A 123 -11.05 -2.88 9.06
C GLY A 123 -11.93 -1.78 8.47
N GLN A 124 -11.53 -0.51 8.56
CA GLN A 124 -12.40 0.64 8.19
C GLN A 124 -12.96 0.62 6.76
N HIS A 125 -12.44 -0.22 5.90
CA HIS A 125 -12.87 -0.35 4.49
C HIS A 125 -12.97 -1.81 4.07
N LEU A 126 -12.95 -2.75 5.02
CA LEU A 126 -12.84 -4.16 4.71
C LEU A 126 -14.15 -4.82 5.06
N THR A 127 -14.66 -5.46 4.11
CA THR A 127 -16.03 -5.90 4.04
C THR A 127 -16.43 -6.85 5.14
N ASP A 128 -15.59 -7.75 5.65
CA ASP A 128 -16.24 -8.84 6.34
C ASP A 128 -15.55 -9.43 7.56
N ASP A 129 -14.28 -9.15 7.87
CA ASP A 129 -13.73 -9.80 9.04
C ASP A 129 -12.70 -8.97 9.83
N LYS A 130 -13.23 -8.13 10.71
CA LYS A 130 -12.40 -7.43 11.71
C LYS A 130 -11.58 -8.40 12.55
N ALA A 131 -12.09 -9.60 12.81
CA ALA A 131 -11.42 -10.62 13.60
C ALA A 131 -10.16 -11.15 12.89
N VAL A 132 -10.20 -11.30 11.57
CA VAL A 132 -9.02 -11.71 10.79
C VAL A 132 -7.91 -10.67 10.93
N HIS A 133 -8.21 -9.37 10.83
CA HIS A 133 -7.19 -8.33 10.97
C HIS A 133 -6.61 -8.22 12.38
N GLU A 134 -7.37 -8.51 13.43
CA GLU A 134 -6.82 -8.63 14.78
C GLU A 134 -5.90 -9.86 14.89
N TRP A 135 -6.31 -10.98 14.35
CA TRP A 135 -5.51 -12.20 14.31
C TRP A 135 -4.21 -12.02 13.49
N LEU A 136 -4.25 -11.30 12.36
CA LEU A 136 -3.08 -10.98 11.55
C LEU A 136 -2.05 -10.09 12.28
N LEU A 137 -2.39 -9.53 13.44
CA LEU A 137 -1.49 -8.80 14.34
C LEU A 137 -0.94 -9.68 15.46
N THR A 138 -1.20 -11.00 15.43
CA THR A 138 -0.65 -11.97 16.38
C THR A 138 0.52 -12.77 15.77
N PRO A 139 1.38 -13.39 16.59
CA PRO A 139 2.44 -14.27 16.10
C PRO A 139 1.93 -15.38 15.17
N GLU A 140 0.79 -16.01 15.56
CA GLU A 140 0.17 -17.09 14.80
C GLU A 140 -0.35 -16.63 13.44
N GLY A 141 -1.00 -15.47 13.38
CA GLY A 141 -1.49 -14.87 12.15
C GLY A 141 -0.36 -14.47 11.21
N ILE A 142 0.72 -13.90 11.74
CA ILE A 142 1.92 -13.56 10.96
C ILE A 142 2.58 -14.82 10.41
N ALA A 143 2.72 -15.87 11.22
CA ALA A 143 3.26 -17.16 10.79
C ALA A 143 2.42 -17.79 9.66
N GLU A 144 1.10 -17.74 9.78
CA GLU A 144 0.21 -18.29 8.74
C GLU A 144 0.30 -17.47 7.45
N VAL A 145 0.28 -16.15 7.52
CA VAL A 145 0.38 -15.26 6.35
C VAL A 145 1.69 -15.48 5.59
N SER A 146 2.78 -15.78 6.28
CA SER A 146 4.10 -16.01 5.66
C SER A 146 4.14 -17.18 4.68
N ARG A 147 3.14 -18.07 4.72
CA ARG A 147 3.01 -19.19 3.77
C ARG A 147 2.61 -18.73 2.36
N TYR A 148 2.04 -17.54 2.24
CA TYR A 148 1.49 -17.02 0.99
C TYR A 148 2.07 -15.66 0.61
N ALA A 149 2.20 -14.75 1.57
CA ALA A 149 2.74 -13.41 1.36
C ALA A 149 4.27 -13.39 1.56
N THR A 150 4.94 -12.58 0.75
CA THR A 150 6.38 -12.29 0.90
C THR A 150 6.62 -10.97 1.62
N ILE A 151 5.55 -10.18 1.78
CA ILE A 151 5.60 -8.86 2.42
C ILE A 151 4.47 -8.78 3.45
N TYR A 152 4.83 -8.43 4.68
CA TYR A 152 3.89 -8.06 5.72
C TYR A 152 3.78 -6.53 5.76
N ALA A 153 2.58 -5.99 5.55
CA ALA A 153 2.37 -4.56 5.36
C ALA A 153 1.26 -3.98 6.26
N PRO A 154 1.49 -3.89 7.58
CA PRO A 154 0.55 -3.28 8.50
C PRO A 154 0.57 -1.75 8.40
N TRP A 155 -0.55 -1.12 8.79
CA TRP A 155 -0.59 0.32 8.97
C TRP A 155 0.47 0.78 9.96
N PHE A 156 1.12 1.91 9.67
CA PHE A 156 2.30 2.37 10.42
C PHE A 156 2.08 2.47 11.93
N SER A 157 0.88 2.90 12.37
CA SER A 157 0.55 2.98 13.79
C SER A 157 0.37 1.62 14.48
N HIS A 158 0.47 0.49 13.77
CA HIS A 158 0.59 -0.84 14.40
C HIS A 158 2.05 -1.19 14.67
N LEU A 159 2.98 -0.62 13.91
CA LEU A 159 4.42 -0.78 14.10
C LEU A 159 4.99 0.22 15.11
N ALA A 160 4.55 1.46 15.03
CA ALA A 160 4.86 2.54 15.98
C ALA A 160 3.55 2.96 16.65
N VAL A 161 3.23 2.33 17.76
CA VAL A 161 1.95 2.49 18.47
C VAL A 161 1.94 3.79 19.25
N PRO A 162 1.05 4.74 18.94
CA PRO A 162 0.99 6.00 19.68
C PRO A 162 0.49 5.80 21.11
N SER A 163 1.00 6.62 22.04
CA SER A 163 0.46 6.71 23.40
C SER A 163 -0.99 7.24 23.38
N GLN A 164 -1.72 7.05 24.48
CA GLN A 164 -3.12 7.49 24.58
C GLN A 164 -3.27 9.02 24.39
N ASP A 165 -2.31 9.79 24.89
CA ASP A 165 -2.28 11.25 24.74
C ASP A 165 -1.76 11.72 23.37
N GLY A 166 -1.30 10.78 22.52
CA GLY A 166 -0.78 11.05 21.18
C GLY A 166 0.53 11.83 21.13
N LYS A 167 1.29 11.90 22.24
CA LYS A 167 2.53 12.69 22.32
C LYS A 167 3.81 11.86 22.16
N SER A 168 3.70 10.56 22.23
CA SER A 168 4.81 9.62 22.08
C SER A 168 4.36 8.34 21.38
N TYR A 169 5.29 7.45 21.06
CA TYR A 169 5.02 6.15 20.47
C TYR A 169 5.90 5.07 21.10
N LYS A 170 5.52 3.82 20.88
CA LYS A 170 6.32 2.64 21.21
C LYS A 170 6.40 1.74 19.99
N VAL A 171 7.60 1.31 19.61
CA VAL A 171 7.78 0.32 18.56
C VAL A 171 7.28 -1.04 19.02
N SER A 172 6.44 -1.69 18.22
CA SER A 172 5.95 -3.04 18.45
C SER A 172 6.95 -4.08 17.91
N ASN A 173 6.75 -5.34 18.29
CA ASN A 173 7.57 -6.45 17.79
C ASN A 173 7.06 -7.06 16.47
N LEU A 174 5.99 -6.53 15.86
CA LEU A 174 5.37 -7.12 14.68
C LEU A 174 6.32 -7.22 13.48
N ALA A 175 7.19 -6.20 13.29
CA ALA A 175 8.18 -6.22 12.22
C ALA A 175 9.25 -7.32 12.43
N ASP A 176 9.66 -7.56 13.67
CA ASP A 176 10.61 -8.62 14.00
C ASP A 176 9.99 -9.99 13.81
N LEU A 177 8.74 -10.18 14.24
CA LEU A 177 7.99 -11.41 14.01
C LEU A 177 7.86 -11.71 12.51
N ALA A 178 7.51 -10.73 11.70
CA ALA A 178 7.42 -10.92 10.25
C ALA A 178 8.77 -11.33 9.63
N ARG A 179 9.88 -10.69 10.05
CA ARG A 179 11.23 -11.05 9.60
C ARG A 179 11.68 -12.45 10.04
N GLN A 180 11.30 -12.90 11.22
CA GLN A 180 11.57 -14.27 11.69
C GLN A 180 10.95 -15.32 10.76
N HIS A 181 9.84 -14.98 10.09
CA HIS A 181 9.19 -15.82 9.07
C HIS A 181 9.62 -15.49 7.63
N GLY A 182 10.75 -14.78 7.44
CA GLY A 182 11.32 -14.50 6.13
C GLY A 182 10.59 -13.42 5.31
N MET A 183 9.62 -12.73 5.89
CA MET A 183 8.89 -11.67 5.19
C MET A 183 9.64 -10.33 5.23
N LYS A 184 9.57 -9.59 4.12
CA LYS A 184 9.87 -8.16 4.08
C LYS A 184 8.80 -7.41 4.87
N VAL A 185 9.13 -6.23 5.41
CA VAL A 185 8.15 -5.39 6.09
C VAL A 185 8.02 -4.05 5.37
N HIS A 186 6.81 -3.80 4.88
CA HIS A 186 6.40 -2.51 4.31
C HIS A 186 5.37 -1.85 5.22
N SER A 187 5.11 -0.55 5.01
CA SER A 187 4.04 0.15 5.71
C SER A 187 3.46 1.29 4.88
N TRP A 188 2.40 1.94 5.38
CA TRP A 188 1.61 2.94 4.66
C TRP A 188 0.86 3.86 5.64
N THR A 189 0.48 5.06 5.31
CA THR A 189 0.95 5.91 4.23
C THR A 189 1.62 7.13 4.85
N HIS A 190 2.90 7.35 4.57
CA HIS A 190 3.62 8.52 5.05
C HIS A 190 3.09 9.79 4.37
N ARG A 191 2.82 10.80 5.18
CA ARG A 191 2.34 12.11 4.74
C ARG A 191 3.00 13.20 5.57
N ARG A 192 3.60 14.21 4.91
CA ARG A 192 4.17 15.36 5.64
C ARG A 192 3.08 16.32 6.13
N ASP A 193 1.95 16.39 5.42
CA ASP A 193 0.81 17.26 5.73
C ASP A 193 -0.20 16.63 6.72
N ALA A 194 -0.02 15.37 7.07
CA ALA A 194 -0.77 14.65 8.09
C ALA A 194 0.13 13.63 8.80
N PRO A 195 1.06 14.08 9.65
CA PRO A 195 1.98 13.21 10.37
C PRO A 195 1.24 12.19 11.24
N PHE A 196 1.86 11.03 11.44
CA PHE A 196 1.34 10.03 12.36
C PHE A 196 1.28 10.56 13.79
N LYS A 197 0.27 10.14 14.54
CA LYS A 197 0.16 10.48 15.97
C LYS A 197 1.37 9.94 16.74
N GLY A 198 1.83 10.71 17.72
CA GLY A 198 2.98 10.35 18.54
C GLY A 198 4.32 10.84 18.03
N PHE A 199 4.34 11.45 16.83
CA PHE A 199 5.55 11.97 16.20
C PHE A 199 5.57 13.49 16.22
N LYS A 200 6.76 14.06 16.44
CA LYS A 200 7.01 15.51 16.43
C LYS A 200 6.82 16.08 15.03
N ASP A 201 7.34 15.37 14.04
CA ASP A 201 7.33 15.75 12.63
C ASP A 201 7.46 14.53 11.72
N SER A 202 7.40 14.78 10.43
CA SER A 202 7.51 13.71 9.42
C SER A 202 8.90 13.08 9.36
N ARG A 203 9.99 13.84 9.68
CA ARG A 203 11.34 13.31 9.69
C ARG A 203 11.52 12.28 10.80
N GLN A 204 11.03 12.56 12.01
CA GLN A 204 11.05 11.57 13.10
C GLN A 204 10.33 10.28 12.72
N SER A 205 9.21 10.36 12.01
CA SER A 205 8.51 9.15 11.55
C SER A 205 9.31 8.37 10.49
N LEU A 206 10.10 9.04 9.65
CA LEU A 206 11.02 8.38 8.71
C LEU A 206 12.22 7.74 9.42
N ASP A 207 12.82 8.41 10.41
CA ASP A 207 13.86 7.83 11.25
C ASP A 207 13.37 6.54 11.91
N THR A 208 12.18 6.58 12.51
CA THR A 208 11.58 5.39 13.11
C THR A 208 11.29 4.31 12.08
N ALA A 209 10.73 4.66 10.93
CA ALA A 209 10.43 3.72 9.86
C ALA A 209 11.68 2.97 9.38
N PHE A 210 12.74 3.68 9.05
CA PHE A 210 13.90 3.11 8.37
C PHE A 210 15.03 2.69 9.30
N LYS A 211 15.23 3.38 10.45
CA LYS A 211 16.34 3.09 11.38
C LYS A 211 15.93 2.19 12.53
N GLU A 212 14.75 2.41 13.13
CA GLU A 212 14.29 1.61 14.28
C GLU A 212 13.53 0.36 13.83
N ILE A 213 12.45 0.53 13.02
CA ILE A 213 11.62 -0.58 12.53
C ILE A 213 12.31 -1.32 11.39
N LYS A 214 13.20 -0.65 10.64
CA LYS A 214 13.94 -1.19 9.48
C LYS A 214 13.00 -1.65 8.37
N LEU A 215 12.05 -0.78 8.00
CA LEU A 215 11.20 -1.01 6.82
C LEU A 215 12.05 -1.04 5.55
N VAL A 216 11.69 -1.91 4.62
CA VAL A 216 12.29 -1.98 3.28
C VAL A 216 11.38 -1.38 2.20
N GLY A 217 10.19 -0.92 2.58
CA GLY A 217 9.25 -0.21 1.74
C GLY A 217 8.27 0.64 2.54
N LEU A 218 7.93 1.80 2.01
CA LEU A 218 7.00 2.73 2.63
C LEU A 218 6.18 3.45 1.56
N PHE A 219 4.85 3.36 1.65
CA PHE A 219 3.98 4.20 0.82
C PHE A 219 4.02 5.64 1.30
N SER A 220 4.09 6.57 0.35
CA SER A 220 4.05 7.99 0.65
C SER A 220 3.28 8.77 -0.42
N ASP A 221 2.43 9.69 0.04
CA ASP A 221 1.82 10.73 -0.81
C ASP A 221 2.84 11.83 -1.22
N PHE A 222 4.05 11.78 -0.63
CA PHE A 222 5.16 12.69 -0.88
C PHE A 222 6.44 11.88 -1.17
N PRO A 223 6.49 11.09 -2.27
CA PRO A 223 7.62 10.17 -2.52
C PRO A 223 8.96 10.91 -2.69
N GLY A 224 8.95 12.15 -3.20
CA GLY A 224 10.15 12.98 -3.31
C GLY A 224 10.85 13.22 -1.96
N ASP A 225 10.06 13.52 -0.92
CA ASP A 225 10.57 13.77 0.43
C ASP A 225 11.24 12.51 1.01
N VAL A 226 10.61 11.33 0.80
CA VAL A 226 11.16 10.05 1.27
C VAL A 226 12.44 9.70 0.52
N VAL A 227 12.47 9.90 -0.81
CA VAL A 227 13.67 9.65 -1.63
C VAL A 227 14.82 10.58 -1.20
N GLN A 228 14.54 11.85 -0.94
CA GLN A 228 15.54 12.80 -0.44
C GLN A 228 16.08 12.34 0.91
N TYR A 229 15.20 12.02 1.85
CA TYR A 229 15.57 11.49 3.17
C TYR A 229 16.50 10.27 3.05
N LEU A 230 16.13 9.27 2.23
CA LEU A 230 16.93 8.05 2.06
C LEU A 230 18.33 8.35 1.49
N LYS A 231 18.47 9.34 0.60
CA LYS A 231 19.78 9.79 0.08
C LYS A 231 20.61 10.48 1.15
N GLU A 232 20.00 11.39 1.93
CA GLU A 232 20.68 12.13 3.02
C GLU A 232 21.22 11.19 4.09
N GLU A 233 20.49 10.10 4.38
CA GLU A 233 20.87 9.11 5.39
C GLU A 233 21.74 7.96 4.85
N GLY A 234 22.10 7.98 3.56
CA GLY A 234 22.90 6.92 2.94
C GLY A 234 22.21 5.55 2.86
N LEU A 235 20.87 5.56 2.85
CA LEU A 235 20.04 4.35 2.79
C LEU A 235 19.62 3.99 1.34
N ARG A 236 20.02 4.81 0.37
CA ARG A 236 19.78 4.61 -1.07
C ARG A 236 20.95 5.09 -1.90
#